data_13c995ce97b9dc79707ee251e6109b4a
#
_entry.id   13c995ce97b9dc79707ee251e6109b4a
#
_cell.length_a   1.000
_cell.length_b   1.000
_cell.length_c   1.000
_cell.angle_alpha   90.00
_cell.angle_beta   90.00
_cell.angle_gamma   90.00
#
_symmetry.space_group_name_H-M   'P 1'
#
loop_
_entity.id
_entity.type
_entity.pdbx_description
1 polymer ?
#
loop_
_entity_poly.entity_id
_entity_poly.type
_entity_poly.pdbx_seq_one_letter_code
_entity_poly.pdbx_strand_id
1 'polypeptide(L)'
;MFSIVLLSFSTAQLQAQTRLSSLIERDYSGRADTLDYVLTNQFLNTTKGVFYAIPRSNSNAASESTYIYWQQAHAMDVILYAYERIRGTEDSRVNSYKTMIQRWYRNHANNWYHSDSDDTGFLNEYTDDMCWICLTLLHMSEATGEATYADMARKVFDSHIQPRATRDNNDVLSLPWKDHDSGPNACTNAPGCLLATKLYERYGDEAYLQFAKDIYAYQASVMKKNLSNDGRVEEPPLTYTQGTFGEAARRLYHATGESSYMTMATKVLNYAITSSRCTHNGLLRDEGSSMDQSIFKAVLIPYLVNYILDESATKRYRQSFITFLQKNANELWANLNLDAYPRTYCNYYWGEPVDATKVPSMGAMASGASLMENVARMASGLKAADGINALSTETNMANVTAIYDLSGQPLQRLHRGINIVRKADGKVVKFYLK
;
A
#
# COMPACT_ATOMS: atom_id res chain seq x y z
N MET A 1 31.17 41.73 -9.87
CA MET A 1 31.40 40.46 -10.57
C MET A 1 30.44 39.43 -9.94
N PHE A 2 29.29 39.23 -10.56
CA PHE A 2 28.32 38.24 -10.06
C PHE A 2 28.58 36.93 -10.79
N SER A 3 29.02 35.91 -10.06
CA SER A 3 29.15 34.55 -10.61
C SER A 3 27.77 33.97 -10.82
N ILE A 4 27.36 33.77 -12.06
CA ILE A 4 26.17 33.03 -12.45
C ILE A 4 26.53 31.54 -12.33
N VAL A 5 25.99 30.89 -11.31
CA VAL A 5 26.03 29.40 -11.21
C VAL A 5 24.97 28.86 -12.17
N LEU A 6 25.39 28.46 -13.36
CA LEU A 6 24.62 27.69 -14.32
C LEU A 6 24.47 26.26 -13.74
N LEU A 7 23.32 25.96 -13.14
CA LEU A 7 22.90 24.59 -12.81
C LEU A 7 22.57 23.86 -14.12
N SER A 8 23.56 23.16 -14.68
CA SER A 8 23.34 22.23 -15.78
C SER A 8 22.60 21.01 -15.22
N PHE A 9 21.31 20.91 -15.49
CA PHE A 9 20.55 19.68 -15.22
C PHE A 9 21.05 18.56 -16.12
N SER A 10 21.43 17.42 -15.54
CA SER A 10 21.80 16.24 -16.31
C SER A 10 20.59 15.72 -17.11
N THR A 11 20.85 15.07 -18.26
CA THR A 11 19.80 14.41 -19.06
C THR A 11 18.93 13.44 -18.24
N ALA A 12 19.50 12.83 -17.20
CA ALA A 12 18.78 11.99 -16.26
C ALA A 12 17.80 12.78 -15.38
N GLN A 13 18.10 14.02 -15.01
CA GLN A 13 17.19 14.90 -14.27
C GLN A 13 16.05 15.38 -15.17
N LEU A 14 16.33 15.69 -16.43
CA LEU A 14 15.32 16.06 -17.41
C LEU A 14 14.38 14.88 -17.70
N GLN A 15 14.91 13.66 -17.85
CA GLN A 15 14.09 12.44 -18.02
C GLN A 15 13.26 12.09 -16.77
N ALA A 16 13.79 12.30 -15.57
CA ALA A 16 13.05 12.12 -14.33
C ALA A 16 11.91 13.15 -14.23
N GLN A 17 12.14 14.37 -14.63
CA GLN A 17 11.16 15.45 -14.65
C GLN A 17 10.06 15.22 -15.69
N THR A 18 10.42 14.72 -16.89
CA THR A 18 9.47 14.35 -17.95
C THR A 18 8.61 13.14 -17.53
N ARG A 19 9.18 12.17 -16.80
CA ARG A 19 8.43 11.04 -16.26
C ARG A 19 7.49 11.42 -15.12
N LEU A 20 7.90 12.38 -14.28
CA LEU A 20 7.06 12.91 -13.21
C LEU A 20 5.85 13.67 -13.78
N SER A 21 6.08 14.50 -14.82
CA SER A 21 4.99 15.23 -15.50
C SER A 21 3.98 14.27 -16.15
N SER A 22 4.43 13.13 -16.70
CA SER A 22 3.53 12.12 -17.26
C SER A 22 2.65 11.44 -16.22
N LEU A 23 3.10 11.33 -14.96
CA LEU A 23 2.29 10.86 -13.83
C LEU A 23 1.23 11.88 -13.43
N ILE A 24 1.60 13.17 -13.44
CA ILE A 24 0.71 14.26 -13.05
C ILE A 24 -0.41 14.47 -14.08
N GLU A 25 -0.15 14.17 -15.34
CA GLU A 25 -1.11 14.34 -16.44
C GLU A 25 -2.17 13.22 -16.52
N ARG A 26 -1.97 12.08 -15.84
CA ARG A 26 -2.91 10.96 -15.88
C ARG A 26 -3.92 11.05 -14.74
N ASP A 27 -5.18 10.84 -15.06
CA ASP A 27 -6.25 10.78 -14.07
C ASP A 27 -6.28 9.41 -13.36
N TYR A 28 -5.30 9.15 -12.52
CA TYR A 28 -5.29 7.95 -11.69
C TYR A 28 -6.37 7.98 -10.61
N SER A 29 -6.77 9.16 -10.13
CA SER A 29 -7.84 9.28 -9.14
C SER A 29 -9.19 8.86 -9.71
N GLY A 30 -9.54 9.27 -10.93
CA GLY A 30 -10.78 8.83 -11.58
C GLY A 30 -10.78 7.33 -11.90
N ARG A 31 -9.62 6.76 -12.23
CA ARG A 31 -9.48 5.31 -12.41
C ARG A 31 -9.67 4.54 -11.10
N ALA A 32 -9.10 5.05 -10.01
CA ALA A 32 -9.29 4.51 -8.67
C ALA A 32 -10.77 4.58 -8.27
N ASP A 33 -11.43 5.73 -8.43
CA ASP A 33 -12.86 5.89 -8.18
C ASP A 33 -13.72 4.84 -8.92
N THR A 34 -13.35 4.53 -10.16
CA THR A 34 -14.06 3.53 -10.97
C THR A 34 -13.94 2.15 -10.36
N LEU A 35 -12.73 1.73 -9.98
CA LEU A 35 -12.52 0.38 -9.43
C LEU A 35 -13.03 0.24 -8.00
N ASP A 36 -12.93 1.29 -7.18
CA ASP A 36 -13.53 1.31 -5.84
C ASP A 36 -15.03 1.17 -5.88
N TYR A 37 -15.68 1.86 -6.82
CA TYR A 37 -17.11 1.71 -7.01
C TYR A 37 -17.47 0.28 -7.42
N VAL A 38 -16.71 -0.34 -8.33
CA VAL A 38 -16.94 -1.74 -8.71
C VAL A 38 -16.74 -2.66 -7.51
N LEU A 39 -15.64 -2.51 -6.74
CA LEU A 39 -15.37 -3.31 -5.55
C LEU A 39 -16.53 -3.21 -4.53
N THR A 40 -16.94 -2.00 -4.20
CA THR A 40 -18.00 -1.78 -3.21
C THR A 40 -19.38 -2.16 -3.72
N ASN A 41 -19.70 -1.86 -4.98
CA ASN A 41 -21.01 -2.17 -5.57
C ASN A 41 -21.21 -3.65 -5.81
N GLN A 42 -20.17 -4.36 -6.29
CA GLN A 42 -20.28 -5.76 -6.68
C GLN A 42 -19.98 -6.74 -5.55
N PHE A 43 -19.08 -6.39 -4.61
CA PHE A 43 -18.56 -7.33 -3.63
C PHE A 43 -18.87 -6.98 -2.17
N LEU A 44 -19.26 -5.73 -1.83
CA LEU A 44 -19.52 -5.38 -0.44
C LEU A 44 -20.99 -5.61 -0.05
N ASN A 45 -21.20 -6.36 1.02
CA ASN A 45 -22.46 -6.33 1.75
C ASN A 45 -22.53 -5.07 2.61
N THR A 46 -23.20 -4.05 2.14
CA THR A 46 -23.27 -2.76 2.82
C THR A 46 -24.02 -2.80 4.17
N THR A 47 -24.87 -3.79 4.39
CA THR A 47 -25.59 -3.97 5.66
C THR A 47 -24.69 -4.58 6.72
N LYS A 48 -23.97 -5.65 6.37
CA LYS A 48 -23.05 -6.34 7.28
C LYS A 48 -21.65 -5.69 7.32
N GLY A 49 -21.26 -4.96 6.27
CA GLY A 49 -19.91 -4.38 6.16
C GLY A 49 -18.82 -5.39 5.80
N VAL A 50 -19.17 -6.53 5.19
CA VAL A 50 -18.22 -7.59 4.80
C VAL A 50 -18.22 -7.78 3.29
N PHE A 51 -17.09 -8.23 2.75
CA PHE A 51 -16.96 -8.51 1.34
C PHE A 51 -17.37 -9.96 1.03
N TYR A 52 -18.03 -10.16 -0.11
CA TYR A 52 -18.29 -11.47 -0.68
C TYR A 52 -17.06 -11.96 -1.45
N ALA A 53 -16.85 -13.28 -1.48
CA ALA A 53 -15.79 -13.89 -2.27
C ALA A 53 -15.97 -13.71 -3.78
N ILE A 54 -17.24 -13.66 -4.23
CA ILE A 54 -17.65 -13.47 -5.64
C ILE A 54 -18.67 -12.33 -5.72
N PRO A 55 -18.96 -11.77 -6.91
CA PRO A 55 -19.93 -10.69 -7.06
C PRO A 55 -21.29 -11.03 -6.48
N ARG A 56 -21.94 -10.07 -5.85
CA ARG A 56 -23.23 -10.22 -5.16
C ARG A 56 -24.35 -10.80 -6.05
N SER A 57 -24.36 -10.50 -7.33
CA SER A 57 -25.32 -11.05 -8.30
C SER A 57 -25.20 -12.58 -8.45
N ASN A 58 -24.02 -13.11 -8.12
CA ASN A 58 -23.71 -14.55 -8.23
C ASN A 58 -23.56 -15.21 -6.86
N SER A 59 -23.75 -14.43 -5.76
CA SER A 59 -23.57 -14.90 -4.40
C SER A 59 -24.80 -15.60 -3.89
N ASN A 60 -24.57 -16.63 -3.08
CA ASN A 60 -25.53 -17.25 -2.19
C ASN A 60 -25.03 -17.18 -0.74
N ALA A 61 -25.75 -17.72 0.21
CA ALA A 61 -25.33 -17.71 1.61
C ALA A 61 -23.91 -18.29 1.85
N ALA A 62 -23.47 -19.23 1.01
CA ALA A 62 -22.14 -19.83 1.11
C ALA A 62 -21.02 -18.90 0.57
N SER A 63 -21.35 -17.88 -0.22
CA SER A 63 -20.35 -16.92 -0.72
C SER A 63 -20.11 -15.73 0.22
N GLU A 64 -20.91 -15.59 1.29
CA GLU A 64 -20.56 -14.80 2.49
C GLU A 64 -19.63 -15.61 3.39
N SER A 65 -18.56 -16.17 2.84
CA SER A 65 -17.86 -17.18 3.58
C SER A 65 -16.91 -16.58 4.61
N THR A 66 -16.91 -17.17 5.79
CA THR A 66 -15.90 -17.03 6.83
C THR A 66 -14.50 -17.45 6.37
N TYR A 67 -14.38 -18.14 5.22
CA TYR A 67 -13.12 -18.59 4.64
C TYR A 67 -12.26 -17.52 3.99
N ILE A 68 -12.73 -16.25 3.94
CA ILE A 68 -11.95 -15.14 3.39
C ILE A 68 -11.56 -14.13 4.47
N TYR A 69 -11.23 -14.61 5.65
CA TYR A 69 -10.97 -13.79 6.84
C TYR A 69 -9.85 -12.73 6.60
N TRP A 70 -8.66 -13.16 6.24
CA TRP A 70 -7.55 -12.23 6.04
C TRP A 70 -7.70 -11.39 4.75
N GLN A 71 -8.41 -11.89 3.75
CA GLN A 71 -8.71 -11.14 2.53
C GLN A 71 -9.64 -9.95 2.80
N GLN A 72 -10.50 -10.03 3.84
CA GLN A 72 -11.31 -8.89 4.30
C GLN A 72 -10.43 -7.69 4.67
N ALA A 73 -9.28 -7.93 5.29
CA ALA A 73 -8.32 -6.91 5.66
C ALA A 73 -7.85 -6.10 4.43
N HIS A 74 -7.36 -6.79 3.41
CA HIS A 74 -6.83 -6.15 2.22
C HIS A 74 -7.89 -5.50 1.31
N ALA A 75 -9.11 -6.05 1.30
CA ALA A 75 -10.24 -5.40 0.64
C ALA A 75 -10.65 -4.11 1.38
N MET A 76 -10.58 -4.10 2.72
CA MET A 76 -10.83 -2.91 3.53
C MET A 76 -9.70 -1.88 3.37
N ASP A 77 -8.45 -2.29 3.21
CA ASP A 77 -7.34 -1.38 2.94
C ASP A 77 -7.56 -0.55 1.66
N VAL A 78 -8.20 -1.12 0.63
CA VAL A 78 -8.60 -0.34 -0.57
C VAL A 78 -9.54 0.79 -0.19
N ILE A 79 -10.55 0.50 0.64
CA ILE A 79 -11.51 1.52 1.10
C ILE A 79 -10.82 2.59 1.96
N LEU A 80 -9.83 2.19 2.76
CA LEU A 80 -9.04 3.12 3.56
C LEU A 80 -8.21 4.06 2.68
N TYR A 81 -7.53 3.55 1.63
CA TYR A 81 -6.82 4.39 0.67
C TYR A 81 -7.77 5.34 -0.07
N ALA A 82 -8.95 4.86 -0.50
CA ALA A 82 -9.97 5.71 -1.11
C ALA A 82 -10.43 6.82 -0.16
N TYR A 83 -10.70 6.48 1.09
CA TYR A 83 -11.04 7.45 2.14
C TYR A 83 -9.93 8.47 2.37
N GLU A 84 -8.68 8.03 2.51
CA GLU A 84 -7.53 8.91 2.71
C GLU A 84 -7.32 9.88 1.54
N ARG A 85 -7.58 9.44 0.31
CA ARG A 85 -7.46 10.27 -0.88
C ARG A 85 -8.45 11.42 -0.92
N ILE A 86 -9.68 11.23 -0.39
CA ILE A 86 -10.74 12.23 -0.45
C ILE A 86 -11.09 12.88 0.89
N ARG A 87 -10.59 12.37 2.03
CA ARG A 87 -10.84 12.97 3.35
C ARG A 87 -10.34 14.42 3.37
N GLY A 88 -11.12 15.31 3.99
CA GLY A 88 -10.83 16.74 4.02
C GLY A 88 -11.26 17.51 2.77
N THR A 89 -11.94 16.84 1.84
CA THR A 89 -12.62 17.47 0.69
C THR A 89 -14.13 17.51 0.89
N GLU A 90 -14.84 18.21 0.01
CA GLU A 90 -16.31 18.24 -0.03
C GLU A 90 -16.93 17.03 -0.76
N ASP A 91 -16.16 15.99 -1.05
CA ASP A 91 -16.65 14.79 -1.73
C ASP A 91 -17.66 14.04 -0.86
N SER A 92 -18.86 13.84 -1.36
CA SER A 92 -19.97 13.19 -0.64
C SER A 92 -19.66 11.74 -0.21
N ARG A 93 -18.71 11.08 -0.87
CA ARG A 93 -18.29 9.71 -0.56
C ARG A 93 -17.49 9.60 0.76
N VAL A 94 -16.96 10.70 1.28
CA VAL A 94 -16.23 10.72 2.58
C VAL A 94 -17.04 10.04 3.68
N ASN A 95 -18.32 10.44 3.83
CA ASN A 95 -19.21 9.86 4.83
C ASN A 95 -19.59 8.41 4.53
N SER A 96 -19.70 8.06 3.26
CA SER A 96 -19.99 6.68 2.83
C SER A 96 -18.85 5.74 3.20
N TYR A 97 -17.60 6.11 2.89
CA TYR A 97 -16.43 5.31 3.26
C TYR A 97 -16.27 5.21 4.79
N LYS A 98 -16.45 6.31 5.51
CA LYS A 98 -16.42 6.28 6.98
C LYS A 98 -17.46 5.30 7.55
N THR A 99 -18.66 5.28 6.99
CA THR A 99 -19.71 4.34 7.39
C THR A 99 -19.33 2.89 7.08
N MET A 100 -18.73 2.61 5.91
CA MET A 100 -18.25 1.27 5.54
C MET A 100 -17.18 0.79 6.52
N ILE A 101 -16.18 1.61 6.83
CA ILE A 101 -15.11 1.33 7.80
C ILE A 101 -15.70 0.97 9.17
N GLN A 102 -16.60 1.77 9.69
CA GLN A 102 -17.24 1.55 11.00
C GLN A 102 -18.09 0.26 11.03
N ARG A 103 -18.79 -0.05 9.95
CA ARG A 103 -19.60 -1.27 9.86
C ARG A 103 -18.73 -2.50 9.78
N TRP A 104 -17.68 -2.47 8.97
CA TRP A 104 -16.72 -3.55 8.86
C TRP A 104 -16.09 -3.87 10.24
N TYR A 105 -15.61 -2.85 10.95
CA TYR A 105 -15.05 -3.02 12.29
C TYR A 105 -16.05 -3.64 13.26
N ARG A 106 -17.25 -3.06 13.37
CA ARG A 106 -18.27 -3.57 14.33
C ARG A 106 -18.66 -5.01 14.04
N ASN A 107 -18.77 -5.36 12.78
CA ASN A 107 -19.19 -6.72 12.42
C ASN A 107 -18.09 -7.73 12.75
N HIS A 108 -16.83 -7.44 12.49
CA HIS A 108 -15.72 -8.31 12.84
C HIS A 108 -15.47 -8.36 14.35
N ALA A 109 -15.59 -7.23 15.06
CA ALA A 109 -15.43 -7.16 16.50
C ALA A 109 -16.51 -7.96 17.26
N ASN A 110 -17.68 -8.15 16.66
CA ASN A 110 -18.81 -8.86 17.25
C ASN A 110 -18.86 -10.35 16.83
N ASN A 111 -17.72 -11.01 16.86
CA ASN A 111 -17.60 -12.45 16.64
C ASN A 111 -18.01 -12.93 15.24
N TRP A 112 -17.71 -12.14 14.21
CA TRP A 112 -17.95 -12.55 12.82
C TRP A 112 -17.32 -13.91 12.48
N TYR A 113 -16.10 -14.14 12.99
CA TYR A 113 -15.30 -15.30 12.64
C TYR A 113 -15.29 -16.38 13.73
N HIS A 114 -15.20 -15.97 14.99
CA HIS A 114 -15.21 -16.83 16.16
C HIS A 114 -16.39 -16.46 17.08
N SER A 115 -17.49 -17.19 16.93
CA SER A 115 -18.67 -17.01 17.77
C SER A 115 -18.46 -17.39 19.24
N ASP A 116 -17.42 -18.16 19.53
CA ASP A 116 -17.14 -18.75 20.83
C ASP A 116 -16.12 -17.96 21.67
N SER A 117 -15.64 -16.81 21.13
CA SER A 117 -14.68 -15.97 21.82
C SER A 117 -15.36 -14.91 22.65
N ASP A 118 -15.16 -14.95 23.97
CA ASP A 118 -15.61 -13.92 24.90
C ASP A 118 -14.78 -12.64 24.82
N ASP A 119 -13.66 -12.64 24.08
CA ASP A 119 -12.71 -11.53 24.03
C ASP A 119 -12.93 -10.60 22.84
N THR A 120 -12.82 -11.11 21.61
CA THR A 120 -13.05 -10.34 20.38
C THR A 120 -13.25 -11.23 19.16
N GLY A 121 -14.04 -10.78 18.19
CA GLY A 121 -14.24 -11.45 16.90
C GLY A 121 -13.04 -11.36 15.95
N PHE A 122 -11.96 -10.66 16.30
CA PHE A 122 -10.74 -10.57 15.50
C PHE A 122 -9.76 -11.74 15.72
N LEU A 123 -10.17 -12.80 16.41
CA LEU A 123 -9.34 -13.97 16.65
C LEU A 123 -9.43 -14.98 15.51
N ASN A 124 -8.35 -15.73 15.32
CA ASN A 124 -8.24 -16.80 14.35
C ASN A 124 -7.24 -17.86 14.85
N GLU A 125 -7.40 -19.10 14.40
CA GLU A 125 -6.38 -20.13 14.66
C GLU A 125 -5.05 -19.82 13.97
N TYR A 126 -5.08 -19.14 12.82
CA TYR A 126 -3.89 -18.75 12.06
C TYR A 126 -3.31 -17.43 12.57
N THR A 127 -2.03 -17.45 12.91
CA THR A 127 -1.34 -16.29 13.48
C THR A 127 -1.15 -15.18 12.47
N ASP A 128 -0.84 -15.52 11.22
CA ASP A 128 -0.70 -14.57 10.11
C ASP A 128 -2.02 -13.85 9.81
N ASP A 129 -3.15 -14.56 9.82
CA ASP A 129 -4.48 -13.97 9.63
C ASP A 129 -4.75 -12.86 10.65
N MET A 130 -4.46 -13.11 11.93
CA MET A 130 -4.59 -12.07 12.96
C MET A 130 -3.63 -10.91 12.75
N CYS A 131 -2.40 -11.17 12.28
CA CYS A 131 -1.46 -10.09 11.94
C CYS A 131 -2.00 -9.20 10.83
N TRP A 132 -2.58 -9.77 9.78
CA TRP A 132 -3.16 -9.00 8.67
C TRP A 132 -4.33 -8.12 9.13
N ILE A 133 -5.24 -8.66 9.90
CA ILE A 133 -6.35 -7.89 10.48
C ILE A 133 -5.84 -6.75 11.37
N CYS A 134 -4.86 -7.02 12.24
CA CYS A 134 -4.28 -5.99 13.11
C CYS A 134 -3.56 -4.87 12.32
N LEU A 135 -2.87 -5.21 11.23
CA LEU A 135 -2.27 -4.22 10.34
C LEU A 135 -3.34 -3.31 9.71
N THR A 136 -4.47 -3.86 9.27
CA THR A 136 -5.60 -3.06 8.77
C THR A 136 -6.26 -2.24 9.88
N LEU A 137 -6.38 -2.75 11.12
CA LEU A 137 -6.86 -1.96 12.25
C LEU A 137 -5.95 -0.76 12.55
N LEU A 138 -4.62 -0.94 12.47
CA LEU A 138 -3.68 0.19 12.59
C LEU A 138 -3.87 1.19 11.45
N HIS A 139 -4.05 0.73 10.22
CA HIS A 139 -4.36 1.59 9.06
C HIS A 139 -5.69 2.34 9.27
N MET A 140 -6.73 1.68 9.79
CA MET A 140 -7.99 2.35 10.14
C MET A 140 -7.78 3.49 11.14
N SER A 141 -6.94 3.28 12.16
CA SER A 141 -6.61 4.32 13.14
C SER A 141 -5.83 5.48 12.51
N GLU A 142 -4.87 5.19 11.65
CA GLU A 142 -4.08 6.18 10.90
C GLU A 142 -4.97 7.01 9.95
N ALA A 143 -5.88 6.35 9.25
CA ALA A 143 -6.78 6.98 8.30
C ALA A 143 -7.85 7.84 8.97
N THR A 144 -8.44 7.39 10.07
CA THR A 144 -9.60 8.05 10.70
C THR A 144 -9.25 8.92 11.90
N GLY A 145 -8.09 8.69 12.52
CA GLY A 145 -7.70 9.29 13.81
C GLY A 145 -8.35 8.62 15.03
N GLU A 146 -9.16 7.59 14.87
CA GLU A 146 -9.85 6.90 15.96
C GLU A 146 -8.91 5.90 16.65
N ALA A 147 -8.60 6.11 17.93
CA ALA A 147 -7.67 5.28 18.69
C ALA A 147 -8.18 3.85 18.91
N THR A 148 -9.50 3.67 19.02
CA THR A 148 -10.15 2.37 19.28
C THR A 148 -9.65 1.25 18.35
N TYR A 149 -9.36 1.56 17.10
CA TYR A 149 -8.86 0.56 16.15
C TYR A 149 -7.44 0.11 16.48
N ALA A 150 -6.55 1.06 16.80
CA ALA A 150 -5.18 0.74 17.18
C ALA A 150 -5.13 0.03 18.55
N ASP A 151 -5.98 0.41 19.50
CA ASP A 151 -6.07 -0.26 20.80
C ASP A 151 -6.55 -1.69 20.68
N MET A 152 -7.47 -1.98 19.74
CA MET A 152 -7.88 -3.34 19.43
C MET A 152 -6.74 -4.15 18.80
N ALA A 153 -6.00 -3.56 17.85
CA ALA A 153 -4.83 -4.22 17.24
C ALA A 153 -3.78 -4.57 18.32
N ARG A 154 -3.49 -3.63 19.23
CA ARG A 154 -2.61 -3.86 20.37
C ARG A 154 -3.12 -4.98 21.28
N LYS A 155 -4.41 -4.96 21.62
CA LYS A 155 -5.03 -6.01 22.47
C LYS A 155 -4.86 -7.40 21.84
N VAL A 156 -5.16 -7.56 20.56
CA VAL A 156 -5.01 -8.84 19.86
C VAL A 156 -3.53 -9.25 19.81
N PHE A 157 -2.62 -8.32 19.54
CA PHE A 157 -1.20 -8.62 19.54
C PHE A 157 -0.70 -9.10 20.89
N ASP A 158 -0.95 -8.33 21.95
CA ASP A 158 -0.44 -8.61 23.30
C ASP A 158 -1.02 -9.89 23.90
N SER A 159 -2.31 -10.17 23.64
CA SER A 159 -3.01 -11.29 24.28
C SER A 159 -3.03 -12.56 23.44
N HIS A 160 -2.88 -12.49 22.11
CA HIS A 160 -3.12 -13.64 21.25
C HIS A 160 -2.02 -13.91 20.20
N ILE A 161 -1.26 -12.91 19.76
CA ILE A 161 -0.18 -13.09 18.77
C ILE A 161 1.15 -13.28 19.48
N GLN A 162 1.58 -12.30 20.27
CA GLN A 162 2.87 -12.33 20.97
C GLN A 162 3.05 -13.57 21.85
N PRO A 163 2.02 -14.03 22.62
CA PRO A 163 2.17 -15.23 23.46
C PRO A 163 2.38 -16.54 22.69
N ARG A 164 2.07 -16.58 21.38
CA ARG A 164 2.34 -17.75 20.53
C ARG A 164 3.82 -17.86 20.12
N ALA A 165 4.59 -16.78 20.26
CA ALA A 165 6.00 -16.78 19.86
C ALA A 165 6.79 -17.74 20.76
N THR A 166 7.64 -18.55 20.12
CA THR A 166 8.51 -19.52 20.82
C THR A 166 9.96 -19.33 20.45
N ARG A 167 10.86 -19.72 21.35
CA ARG A 167 12.30 -19.72 21.08
C ARG A 167 12.75 -21.15 20.77
N ASP A 168 13.61 -21.27 19.76
CA ASP A 168 14.26 -22.53 19.44
C ASP A 168 15.44 -22.85 20.38
N ASN A 169 16.13 -23.96 20.13
CA ASN A 169 17.31 -24.37 20.92
C ASN A 169 18.49 -23.41 20.82
N ASN A 170 18.48 -22.47 19.88
CA ASN A 170 19.49 -21.43 19.71
C ASN A 170 19.04 -20.07 20.25
N ASP A 171 17.96 -20.04 21.02
CA ASP A 171 17.33 -18.84 21.58
C ASP A 171 16.76 -17.87 20.51
N VAL A 172 16.42 -18.37 19.32
CA VAL A 172 15.87 -17.59 18.23
C VAL A 172 14.34 -17.57 18.30
N LEU A 173 13.76 -16.37 18.43
CA LEU A 173 12.31 -16.16 18.55
C LEU A 173 11.62 -16.22 17.19
N SER A 174 10.52 -16.97 17.11
CA SER A 174 9.66 -17.02 15.92
C SER A 174 8.18 -17.20 16.26
N LEU A 175 7.32 -16.83 15.34
CA LEU A 175 5.87 -17.04 15.40
C LEU A 175 5.50 -18.31 14.63
N PRO A 176 4.70 -19.22 15.22
CA PRO A 176 4.15 -20.37 14.50
C PRO A 176 3.06 -19.91 13.53
N TRP A 177 2.85 -20.67 12.44
CA TRP A 177 1.81 -20.37 11.46
C TRP A 177 0.42 -20.34 12.08
N LYS A 178 0.11 -21.32 12.93
CA LYS A 178 -1.16 -21.37 13.62
C LYS A 178 -1.02 -21.92 15.04
N ASP A 179 -2.10 -21.82 15.78
CA ASP A 179 -2.19 -22.39 17.11
C ASP A 179 -1.91 -23.90 17.08
N HIS A 180 -1.07 -24.35 17.99
CA HIS A 180 -0.62 -25.76 18.09
C HIS A 180 0.12 -26.30 16.84
N ASP A 181 0.53 -25.45 15.90
CA ASP A 181 1.38 -25.85 14.79
C ASP A 181 2.86 -25.62 15.13
N SER A 182 3.70 -26.52 14.66
CA SER A 182 5.11 -26.53 14.98
C SER A 182 6.00 -25.74 14.01
N GLY A 183 5.44 -25.17 12.95
CA GLY A 183 6.23 -24.58 11.86
C GLY A 183 6.14 -23.07 11.76
N PRO A 184 7.22 -22.31 12.09
CA PRO A 184 7.31 -20.92 11.69
C PRO A 184 7.55 -20.81 10.19
N ASN A 185 6.96 -19.79 9.55
CA ASN A 185 7.07 -19.52 8.13
C ASN A 185 7.20 -18.03 7.83
N ALA A 186 7.51 -17.66 6.59
CA ALA A 186 7.68 -16.26 6.21
C ALA A 186 6.35 -15.49 6.19
N CYS A 187 5.26 -16.15 5.82
CA CYS A 187 3.95 -15.48 5.74
C CYS A 187 3.38 -15.08 7.11
N THR A 188 3.87 -15.67 8.21
CA THR A 188 3.51 -15.29 9.58
C THR A 188 4.52 -14.32 10.19
N ASN A 189 5.81 -14.61 10.03
CA ASN A 189 6.85 -13.85 10.72
C ASN A 189 7.05 -12.45 10.10
N ALA A 190 6.90 -12.28 8.78
CA ALA A 190 7.00 -10.96 8.17
C ALA A 190 5.88 -10.00 8.62
N PRO A 191 4.58 -10.35 8.57
CA PRO A 191 3.54 -9.47 9.09
C PRO A 191 3.62 -9.32 10.61
N GLY A 192 4.05 -10.32 11.37
CA GLY A 192 4.28 -10.22 12.82
C GLY A 192 5.36 -9.19 13.17
N CYS A 193 6.48 -9.23 12.46
CA CYS A 193 7.54 -8.22 12.57
C CYS A 193 7.04 -6.81 12.21
N LEU A 194 6.31 -6.68 11.09
CA LEU A 194 5.76 -5.42 10.63
C LEU A 194 4.75 -4.84 11.64
N LEU A 195 3.86 -5.69 12.17
CA LEU A 195 2.87 -5.30 13.17
C LEU A 195 3.53 -4.79 14.45
N ALA A 196 4.50 -5.53 15.00
CA ALA A 196 5.22 -5.13 16.18
C ALA A 196 5.97 -3.80 15.97
N THR A 197 6.60 -3.60 14.80
CA THR A 197 7.25 -2.32 14.47
C THR A 197 6.23 -1.16 14.44
N LYS A 198 5.06 -1.36 13.84
CA LYS A 198 4.01 -0.34 13.81
C LYS A 198 3.44 -0.05 15.21
N LEU A 199 3.34 -1.05 16.08
CA LEU A 199 2.95 -0.85 17.48
C LEU A 199 4.00 -0.04 18.23
N TYR A 200 5.30 -0.29 18.01
CA TYR A 200 6.37 0.56 18.53
C TYR A 200 6.24 2.01 18.05
N GLU A 201 6.08 2.23 16.75
CA GLU A 201 5.89 3.57 16.19
C GLU A 201 4.70 4.31 16.82
N ARG A 202 3.64 3.59 17.15
CA ARG A 202 2.42 4.16 17.73
C ARG A 202 2.51 4.44 19.22
N TYR A 203 3.10 3.53 19.99
CA TYR A 203 3.05 3.55 21.46
C TYR A 203 4.39 3.85 22.11
N GLY A 204 5.51 3.77 21.39
CA GLY A 204 6.86 4.04 21.91
C GLY A 204 7.39 2.98 22.88
N ASP A 205 6.77 1.80 22.94
CA ASP A 205 7.20 0.75 23.85
C ASP A 205 8.30 -0.10 23.19
N GLU A 206 9.51 -0.04 23.79
CA GLU A 206 10.70 -0.76 23.32
C GLU A 206 10.54 -2.27 23.27
N ALA A 207 9.60 -2.85 24.03
CA ALA A 207 9.32 -4.27 23.97
C ALA A 207 8.82 -4.70 22.58
N TYR A 208 8.00 -3.87 21.91
CA TYR A 208 7.57 -4.13 20.54
C TYR A 208 8.71 -4.06 19.54
N LEU A 209 9.60 -3.07 19.70
CA LEU A 209 10.78 -2.96 18.82
C LEU A 209 11.72 -4.15 18.98
N GLN A 210 11.96 -4.58 20.22
CA GLN A 210 12.80 -5.75 20.48
C GLN A 210 12.17 -7.02 19.90
N PHE A 211 10.87 -7.22 20.08
CA PHE A 211 10.14 -8.33 19.48
C PHE A 211 10.26 -8.32 17.95
N ALA A 212 10.06 -7.17 17.32
CA ALA A 212 10.20 -7.02 15.87
C ALA A 212 11.59 -7.37 15.37
N LYS A 213 12.65 -6.95 16.07
CA LYS A 213 14.05 -7.27 15.76
C LYS A 213 14.33 -8.76 15.88
N ASP A 214 13.82 -9.41 16.92
CA ASP A 214 14.00 -10.85 17.16
C ASP A 214 13.33 -11.67 16.03
N ILE A 215 12.08 -11.35 15.68
CA ILE A 215 11.36 -12.01 14.58
C ILE A 215 12.04 -11.76 13.23
N TYR A 216 12.53 -10.52 12.98
CA TYR A 216 13.29 -10.22 11.77
C TYR A 216 14.60 -11.05 11.71
N ALA A 217 15.33 -11.14 12.83
CA ALA A 217 16.58 -11.89 12.92
C ALA A 217 16.36 -13.39 12.60
N TYR A 218 15.26 -13.98 13.08
CA TYR A 218 14.85 -15.33 12.71
C TYR A 218 14.75 -15.47 11.18
N GLN A 219 13.92 -14.65 10.53
CA GLN A 219 13.71 -14.74 9.09
C GLN A 219 15.01 -14.50 8.30
N ALA A 220 15.80 -13.50 8.70
CA ALA A 220 17.06 -13.20 8.05
C ALA A 220 18.09 -14.36 8.19
N SER A 221 18.07 -15.10 9.28
CA SER A 221 18.95 -16.25 9.50
C SER A 221 18.56 -17.47 8.67
N VAL A 222 17.28 -17.83 8.68
CA VAL A 222 16.73 -19.00 7.95
C VAL A 222 16.84 -18.81 6.44
N MET A 223 16.53 -17.61 5.94
CA MET A 223 16.55 -17.28 4.51
C MET A 223 17.88 -16.69 4.04
N LYS A 224 18.92 -16.68 4.89
CA LYS A 224 20.19 -15.95 4.66
C LYS A 224 20.77 -16.14 3.28
N LYS A 225 20.78 -17.38 2.75
CA LYS A 225 21.36 -17.67 1.43
C LYS A 225 20.63 -16.92 0.32
N ASN A 226 19.32 -16.99 0.28
CA ASN A 226 18.50 -16.37 -0.77
C ASN A 226 18.42 -14.86 -0.62
N LEU A 227 18.23 -14.36 0.60
CA LEU A 227 18.25 -12.93 0.88
C LEU A 227 19.59 -12.29 0.53
N SER A 228 20.72 -12.97 0.84
CA SER A 228 22.06 -12.47 0.51
C SER A 228 22.36 -12.52 -0.98
N ASN A 229 21.85 -13.51 -1.70
CA ASN A 229 22.08 -13.66 -3.13
C ASN A 229 21.28 -12.62 -3.94
N ASP A 230 19.96 -12.73 -3.94
CA ASP A 230 19.06 -11.98 -4.84
C ASP A 230 17.91 -11.24 -4.12
N GLY A 231 17.74 -11.41 -2.82
CA GLY A 231 16.67 -10.82 -2.04
C GLY A 231 15.37 -11.63 -2.03
N ARG A 232 15.44 -12.89 -2.42
CA ARG A 232 14.29 -13.78 -2.43
C ARG A 232 13.87 -14.14 -1.01
N VAL A 233 12.61 -13.84 -0.67
CA VAL A 233 11.92 -14.38 0.49
C VAL A 233 11.41 -15.78 0.13
N GLU A 234 11.68 -16.75 0.97
CA GLU A 234 11.19 -18.11 0.75
C GLU A 234 9.76 -18.30 1.21
N GLU A 235 9.15 -19.38 0.76
CA GLU A 235 7.81 -19.87 1.05
C GLU A 235 6.65 -19.32 0.27
N PRO A 236 6.50 -19.79 -0.84
CA PRO A 236 7.23 -19.61 -2.07
C PRO A 236 7.45 -18.10 -2.31
N PRO A 237 8.34 -17.67 -3.18
CA PRO A 237 8.60 -16.24 -3.38
C PRO A 237 7.44 -15.58 -4.13
N LEU A 238 6.35 -15.35 -3.43
CA LEU A 238 5.15 -14.69 -3.90
C LEU A 238 5.22 -13.20 -3.58
N THR A 239 4.39 -12.42 -4.26
CA THR A 239 4.45 -10.95 -4.15
C THR A 239 4.17 -10.47 -2.73
N TYR A 240 3.24 -11.09 -2.01
CA TYR A 240 2.87 -10.65 -0.67
C TYR A 240 4.00 -10.85 0.37
N THR A 241 4.71 -11.99 0.34
CA THR A 241 5.82 -12.25 1.26
C THR A 241 7.00 -11.33 0.97
N GLN A 242 7.32 -11.08 -0.30
CA GLN A 242 8.33 -10.12 -0.71
C GLN A 242 7.98 -8.71 -0.22
N GLY A 243 6.74 -8.28 -0.44
CA GLY A 243 6.27 -6.96 -0.03
C GLY A 243 6.35 -6.76 1.47
N THR A 244 5.82 -7.69 2.24
CA THR A 244 5.71 -7.58 3.70
C THR A 244 7.08 -7.58 4.37
N PHE A 245 7.98 -8.49 3.97
CA PHE A 245 9.32 -8.52 4.53
C PHE A 245 10.11 -7.25 4.16
N GLY A 246 9.96 -6.77 2.92
CA GLY A 246 10.57 -5.52 2.47
C GLY A 246 10.09 -4.30 3.27
N GLU A 247 8.78 -4.20 3.54
CA GLU A 247 8.23 -3.12 4.36
C GLU A 247 8.63 -3.23 5.83
N ALA A 248 8.65 -4.44 6.40
CA ALA A 248 9.14 -4.67 7.75
C ALA A 248 10.60 -4.18 7.91
N ALA A 249 11.47 -4.54 6.97
CA ALA A 249 12.84 -4.05 6.95
C ALA A 249 12.91 -2.52 6.81
N ARG A 250 12.13 -1.90 5.90
CA ARG A 250 12.11 -0.45 5.73
C ARG A 250 11.71 0.27 7.03
N ARG A 251 10.69 -0.21 7.73
CA ARG A 251 10.25 0.39 9.00
C ARG A 251 11.25 0.18 10.13
N LEU A 252 11.89 -0.99 10.21
CA LEU A 252 12.99 -1.20 11.16
C LEU A 252 14.16 -0.24 10.92
N TYR A 253 14.46 0.12 9.66
CA TYR A 253 15.43 1.18 9.38
C TYR A 253 15.02 2.51 10.02
N HIS A 254 13.76 2.93 9.88
CA HIS A 254 13.30 4.18 10.49
C HIS A 254 13.25 4.12 12.03
N ALA A 255 12.95 2.96 12.60
CA ALA A 255 12.93 2.78 14.04
C ALA A 255 14.33 2.73 14.67
N THR A 256 15.38 2.25 13.93
CA THR A 256 16.69 1.99 14.51
C THR A 256 17.81 2.87 13.93
N GLY A 257 17.63 3.41 12.72
CA GLY A 257 18.71 4.07 11.97
C GLY A 257 19.72 3.13 11.31
N GLU A 258 19.57 1.80 11.46
CA GLU A 258 20.51 0.83 10.92
C GLU A 258 20.34 0.64 9.40
N SER A 259 21.32 1.09 8.61
CA SER A 259 21.26 1.10 7.12
C SER A 259 21.15 -0.31 6.49
N SER A 260 21.52 -1.35 7.20
CA SER A 260 21.37 -2.75 6.77
C SER A 260 19.92 -3.11 6.46
N TYR A 261 18.95 -2.59 7.25
CA TYR A 261 17.54 -2.81 7.04
C TYR A 261 17.04 -2.16 5.75
N MET A 262 17.41 -0.90 5.44
CA MET A 262 17.03 -0.25 4.19
C MET A 262 17.67 -0.95 2.97
N THR A 263 18.90 -1.42 3.11
CA THR A 263 19.59 -2.20 2.08
C THR A 263 18.82 -3.48 1.77
N MET A 264 18.36 -4.18 2.80
CA MET A 264 17.58 -5.41 2.66
C MET A 264 16.19 -5.11 2.06
N ALA A 265 15.50 -4.06 2.53
CA ALA A 265 14.23 -3.61 1.96
C ALA A 265 14.34 -3.35 0.47
N THR A 266 15.38 -2.61 0.06
CA THR A 266 15.67 -2.32 -1.35
C THR A 266 15.84 -3.61 -2.16
N LYS A 267 16.62 -4.54 -1.64
CA LYS A 267 16.95 -5.78 -2.34
C LYS A 267 15.72 -6.68 -2.53
N VAL A 268 14.94 -6.85 -1.48
CA VAL A 268 13.74 -7.69 -1.46
C VAL A 268 12.64 -7.10 -2.37
N LEU A 269 12.38 -5.81 -2.28
CA LEU A 269 11.38 -5.15 -3.12
C LEU A 269 11.82 -5.10 -4.60
N ASN A 270 13.13 -4.95 -4.86
CA ASN A 270 13.65 -5.04 -6.22
C ASN A 270 13.47 -6.46 -6.81
N TYR A 271 13.66 -7.51 -6.00
CA TYR A 271 13.38 -8.88 -6.44
C TYR A 271 11.93 -9.05 -6.89
N ALA A 272 10.96 -8.48 -6.14
CA ALA A 272 9.55 -8.57 -6.48
C ALA A 272 9.19 -8.00 -7.85
N ILE A 273 9.92 -6.97 -8.32
CA ILE A 273 9.63 -6.33 -9.62
C ILE A 273 10.53 -6.78 -10.77
N THR A 274 11.58 -7.55 -10.50
CA THR A 274 12.55 -7.97 -11.52
C THR A 274 12.59 -9.48 -11.75
N SER A 275 12.19 -10.28 -10.75
CA SER A 275 12.22 -11.73 -10.84
C SER A 275 11.06 -12.28 -11.68
N SER A 276 11.35 -13.23 -12.57
CA SER A 276 10.33 -13.99 -13.30
C SER A 276 9.40 -14.82 -12.40
N ARG A 277 9.76 -15.00 -11.12
CA ARG A 277 8.89 -15.66 -10.14
C ARG A 277 7.72 -14.76 -9.70
N CYS A 278 7.90 -13.45 -9.70
CA CYS A 278 6.88 -12.46 -9.34
C CYS A 278 6.34 -11.70 -10.55
N THR A 279 7.03 -11.77 -11.70
CA THR A 279 6.67 -10.99 -12.89
C THR A 279 6.57 -11.84 -14.16
N HIS A 280 5.74 -11.38 -15.09
CA HIS A 280 5.64 -11.88 -16.46
C HIS A 280 5.51 -10.67 -17.41
N ASN A 281 6.32 -10.62 -18.46
CA ASN A 281 6.35 -9.50 -19.43
C ASN A 281 6.48 -8.10 -18.80
N GLY A 282 7.13 -8.01 -17.63
CA GLY A 282 7.31 -6.77 -16.89
C GLY A 282 6.05 -6.25 -16.17
N LEU A 283 5.08 -7.12 -15.94
CA LEU A 283 3.92 -6.93 -15.09
C LEU A 283 3.96 -7.92 -13.93
N LEU A 284 3.22 -7.65 -12.86
CA LEU A 284 2.97 -8.66 -11.83
C LEU A 284 2.24 -9.86 -12.45
N ARG A 285 2.78 -11.05 -12.22
CA ARG A 285 2.24 -12.28 -12.82
C ARG A 285 0.88 -12.65 -12.24
N ASP A 286 0.21 -13.57 -12.89
CA ASP A 286 -0.86 -14.36 -12.28
C ASP A 286 -0.24 -15.31 -11.25
N GLU A 287 -0.63 -15.17 -9.99
CA GLU A 287 -0.18 -16.03 -8.88
C GLU A 287 -1.18 -17.14 -8.57
N GLY A 288 -2.31 -17.17 -9.27
CA GLY A 288 -3.38 -18.14 -9.15
C GLY A 288 -4.74 -17.52 -8.89
N SER A 289 -5.76 -18.35 -9.03
CA SER A 289 -7.17 -17.95 -8.93
C SER A 289 -7.85 -18.36 -7.61
N SER A 290 -7.12 -18.99 -6.67
CA SER A 290 -7.66 -19.23 -5.34
C SER A 290 -7.93 -17.90 -4.64
N MET A 291 -8.75 -17.93 -3.60
CA MET A 291 -9.04 -16.72 -2.81
C MET A 291 -7.78 -16.08 -2.25
N ASP A 292 -6.82 -16.88 -1.78
CA ASP A 292 -5.55 -16.39 -1.25
C ASP A 292 -4.68 -15.79 -2.35
N GLN A 293 -4.42 -16.57 -3.40
CA GLN A 293 -3.49 -16.17 -4.47
C GLN A 293 -3.96 -14.92 -5.21
N SER A 294 -5.26 -14.74 -5.36
CA SER A 294 -5.85 -13.61 -6.10
C SER A 294 -5.61 -12.24 -5.44
N ILE A 295 -5.35 -12.22 -4.11
CA ILE A 295 -5.18 -10.96 -3.37
C ILE A 295 -3.71 -10.61 -3.03
N PHE A 296 -2.76 -11.50 -3.29
CA PHE A 296 -1.35 -11.28 -2.92
C PHE A 296 -0.77 -9.96 -3.46
N LYS A 297 -1.15 -9.56 -4.67
CA LYS A 297 -0.69 -8.30 -5.26
C LYS A 297 -1.15 -7.07 -4.47
N ALA A 298 -2.35 -7.12 -3.88
CA ALA A 298 -2.85 -6.03 -3.05
C ALA A 298 -1.95 -5.74 -1.84
N VAL A 299 -1.23 -6.75 -1.34
CA VAL A 299 -0.28 -6.61 -0.22
C VAL A 299 1.03 -5.94 -0.66
N LEU A 300 1.59 -6.33 -1.81
CA LEU A 300 2.87 -5.79 -2.30
C LEU A 300 2.78 -4.30 -2.66
N ILE A 301 1.72 -3.92 -3.37
CA ILE A 301 1.61 -2.61 -4.03
C ILE A 301 1.77 -1.43 -3.07
N PRO A 302 1.05 -1.35 -1.92
CA PRO A 302 1.22 -0.25 -0.98
C PRO A 302 2.65 -0.15 -0.42
N TYR A 303 3.34 -1.26 -0.26
CA TYR A 303 4.70 -1.28 0.26
C TYR A 303 5.72 -0.77 -0.77
N LEU A 304 5.52 -1.07 -2.06
CA LEU A 304 6.29 -0.44 -3.13
C LEU A 304 6.09 1.09 -3.13
N VAL A 305 4.86 1.55 -2.93
CA VAL A 305 4.57 2.98 -2.88
C VAL A 305 5.16 3.63 -1.63
N ASN A 306 5.13 2.97 -0.48
CA ASN A 306 5.81 3.45 0.73
C ASN A 306 7.32 3.64 0.47
N TYR A 307 7.97 2.69 -0.20
CA TYR A 307 9.38 2.81 -0.57
C TYR A 307 9.62 3.96 -1.57
N ILE A 308 8.74 4.14 -2.55
CA ILE A 308 8.84 5.23 -3.54
C ILE A 308 8.77 6.60 -2.86
N LEU A 309 7.89 6.77 -1.88
CA LEU A 309 7.67 8.01 -1.17
C LEU A 309 8.71 8.27 -0.07
N ASP A 310 9.51 7.27 0.29
CA ASP A 310 10.55 7.38 1.30
C ASP A 310 11.78 8.09 0.73
N GLU A 311 12.08 9.28 1.26
CA GLU A 311 13.24 10.08 0.81
C GLU A 311 14.58 9.44 1.16
N SER A 312 14.63 8.57 2.18
CA SER A 312 15.83 7.80 2.57
C SER A 312 16.14 6.68 1.57
N ALA A 313 15.15 6.27 0.76
CA ALA A 313 15.31 5.22 -0.23
C ALA A 313 16.11 5.69 -1.45
N THR A 314 16.91 4.80 -2.02
CA THR A 314 17.79 5.12 -3.15
C THR A 314 16.99 5.57 -4.38
N LYS A 315 17.25 6.77 -4.88
CA LYS A 315 16.54 7.41 -6.02
C LYS A 315 16.40 6.49 -7.24
N ARG A 316 17.45 5.74 -7.59
CA ARG A 316 17.44 4.81 -8.72
C ARG A 316 16.33 3.75 -8.57
N TYR A 317 16.18 3.16 -7.41
CA TYR A 317 15.18 2.12 -7.17
C TYR A 317 13.77 2.72 -7.05
N ARG A 318 13.63 3.88 -6.40
CA ARG A 318 12.35 4.64 -6.41
C ARG A 318 11.87 4.85 -7.84
N GLN A 319 12.74 5.30 -8.74
CA GLN A 319 12.39 5.51 -10.16
C GLN A 319 12.04 4.22 -10.90
N SER A 320 12.74 3.13 -10.63
CA SER A 320 12.41 1.82 -11.21
C SER A 320 11.02 1.34 -10.77
N PHE A 321 10.70 1.48 -9.48
CA PHE A 321 9.40 1.08 -8.94
C PHE A 321 8.25 1.95 -9.47
N ILE A 322 8.47 3.26 -9.63
CA ILE A 322 7.52 4.17 -10.28
C ILE A 322 7.18 3.67 -11.69
N THR A 323 8.22 3.41 -12.50
CA THR A 323 8.04 2.94 -13.88
C THR A 323 7.29 1.62 -13.93
N PHE A 324 7.61 0.70 -13.02
CA PHE A 324 6.96 -0.60 -12.92
C PHE A 324 5.47 -0.49 -12.55
N LEU A 325 5.14 0.29 -11.52
CA LEU A 325 3.75 0.47 -11.11
C LEU A 325 2.91 1.20 -12.16
N GLN A 326 3.48 2.21 -12.84
CA GLN A 326 2.81 2.88 -13.95
C GLN A 326 2.47 1.93 -15.09
N LYS A 327 3.43 1.06 -15.45
CA LYS A 327 3.20 0.06 -16.50
C LYS A 327 2.06 -0.86 -16.11
N ASN A 328 2.07 -1.41 -14.88
CA ASN A 328 1.01 -2.27 -14.39
C ASN A 328 -0.37 -1.58 -14.39
N ALA A 329 -0.44 -0.33 -13.92
CA ALA A 329 -1.70 0.43 -13.89
C ALA A 329 -2.24 0.74 -15.29
N ASN A 330 -1.38 1.01 -16.26
CA ASN A 330 -1.81 1.29 -17.62
C ASN A 330 -2.30 0.03 -18.33
N GLU A 331 -1.60 -1.09 -18.17
CA GLU A 331 -2.01 -2.37 -18.76
C GLU A 331 -3.31 -2.87 -18.14
N LEU A 332 -3.44 -2.79 -16.80
CA LEU A 332 -4.72 -3.10 -16.16
C LEU A 332 -5.85 -2.27 -16.76
N TRP A 333 -5.68 -0.95 -16.86
CA TRP A 333 -6.72 -0.07 -17.37
C TRP A 333 -7.08 -0.34 -18.83
N ALA A 334 -6.09 -0.62 -19.66
CA ALA A 334 -6.29 -0.91 -21.08
C ALA A 334 -7.05 -2.22 -21.33
N ASN A 335 -6.95 -3.17 -20.39
CA ASN A 335 -7.58 -4.49 -20.49
C ASN A 335 -8.93 -4.58 -19.74
N LEU A 336 -9.43 -3.47 -19.16
CA LEU A 336 -10.77 -3.44 -18.55
C LEU A 336 -11.84 -3.34 -19.61
N ASN A 337 -12.92 -4.11 -19.44
CA ASN A 337 -14.14 -3.93 -20.22
C ASN A 337 -15.02 -2.81 -19.60
N LEU A 338 -14.72 -1.56 -19.92
CA LEU A 338 -15.42 -0.39 -19.38
C LEU A 338 -16.88 -0.29 -19.86
N ASP A 339 -17.22 -0.89 -21.00
CA ASP A 339 -18.60 -0.92 -21.51
C ASP A 339 -19.52 -1.77 -20.60
N ALA A 340 -18.95 -2.69 -19.84
CA ALA A 340 -19.69 -3.51 -18.88
C ALA A 340 -19.93 -2.82 -17.52
N TYR A 341 -19.41 -1.61 -17.31
CA TYR A 341 -19.54 -0.90 -16.03
C TYR A 341 -21.01 -0.89 -15.52
N PRO A 342 -21.27 -1.18 -14.23
CA PRO A 342 -20.35 -1.44 -13.14
C PRO A 342 -19.91 -2.92 -12.94
N ARG A 343 -20.03 -3.76 -13.96
CA ARG A 343 -19.56 -5.15 -13.97
C ARG A 343 -18.19 -5.28 -14.65
N THR A 344 -17.35 -4.27 -14.48
CA THR A 344 -15.98 -4.21 -14.98
C THR A 344 -15.07 -4.88 -13.98
N TYR A 345 -14.49 -6.01 -14.30
CA TYR A 345 -13.68 -6.79 -13.37
C TYR A 345 -12.19 -6.77 -13.74
N CYS A 346 -11.33 -6.82 -12.73
CA CYS A 346 -9.89 -6.99 -12.90
C CYS A 346 -9.54 -8.46 -13.08
N ASN A 347 -8.66 -8.76 -14.05
CA ASN A 347 -8.16 -10.11 -14.26
C ASN A 347 -7.05 -10.46 -13.22
N TYR A 348 -6.77 -11.75 -13.05
CA TYR A 348 -5.65 -12.26 -12.27
C TYR A 348 -4.29 -11.89 -12.88
N TYR A 349 -4.20 -11.79 -14.21
CA TYR A 349 -3.08 -11.20 -14.93
C TYR A 349 -3.53 -9.92 -15.65
N TRP A 350 -2.87 -8.81 -15.36
CA TRP A 350 -3.31 -7.50 -15.87
C TRP A 350 -2.93 -7.22 -17.32
N GLY A 351 -2.07 -8.07 -17.93
CA GLY A 351 -1.71 -7.98 -19.34
C GLY A 351 -2.76 -8.56 -20.30
N GLU A 352 -3.88 -9.07 -19.78
CA GLU A 352 -4.94 -9.69 -20.55
C GLU A 352 -6.32 -9.27 -20.06
N PRO A 353 -7.32 -9.14 -20.95
CA PRO A 353 -8.71 -8.86 -20.54
C PRO A 353 -9.30 -10.06 -19.79
N VAL A 354 -10.33 -9.80 -19.00
CA VAL A 354 -11.09 -10.86 -18.32
C VAL A 354 -11.83 -11.68 -19.39
N ASP A 355 -11.70 -13.01 -19.32
CA ASP A 355 -12.53 -13.92 -20.10
C ASP A 355 -14.01 -13.70 -19.75
N ALA A 356 -14.83 -13.38 -20.75
CA ALA A 356 -16.24 -13.06 -20.56
C ALA A 356 -17.06 -14.20 -19.93
N THR A 357 -16.56 -15.44 -19.97
CA THR A 357 -17.19 -16.62 -19.36
C THR A 357 -16.82 -16.82 -17.91
N LYS A 358 -15.86 -16.03 -17.37
CA LYS A 358 -15.34 -16.14 -16.00
C LYS A 358 -15.70 -14.91 -15.20
N VAL A 359 -15.99 -15.13 -13.93
CA VAL A 359 -16.19 -14.07 -12.97
C VAL A 359 -15.02 -14.08 -11.99
N PRO A 360 -14.16 -13.07 -12.01
CA PRO A 360 -13.04 -12.98 -11.09
C PRO A 360 -13.49 -12.85 -9.63
N SER A 361 -12.62 -13.27 -8.72
CA SER A 361 -12.85 -13.19 -7.29
C SER A 361 -12.75 -11.75 -6.77
N MET A 362 -13.24 -11.55 -5.55
CA MET A 362 -13.02 -10.31 -4.78
C MET A 362 -11.52 -9.97 -4.68
N GLY A 363 -10.66 -10.98 -4.49
CA GLY A 363 -9.22 -10.76 -4.40
C GLY A 363 -8.60 -10.18 -5.67
N ALA A 364 -9.01 -10.65 -6.86
CA ALA A 364 -8.58 -10.07 -8.13
C ALA A 364 -9.04 -8.61 -8.26
N MET A 365 -10.29 -8.34 -7.88
CA MET A 365 -10.85 -6.97 -7.92
C MET A 365 -10.13 -6.05 -6.93
N ALA A 366 -9.94 -6.48 -5.68
CA ALA A 366 -9.22 -5.73 -4.65
C ALA A 366 -7.75 -5.47 -5.04
N SER A 367 -7.09 -6.44 -5.69
CA SER A 367 -5.72 -6.26 -6.19
C SER A 367 -5.62 -5.15 -7.25
N GLY A 368 -6.57 -5.10 -8.18
CA GLY A 368 -6.61 -4.05 -9.20
C GLY A 368 -7.00 -2.68 -8.63
N ALA A 369 -7.96 -2.63 -7.72
CA ALA A 369 -8.36 -1.39 -7.04
C ALA A 369 -7.23 -0.86 -6.15
N SER A 370 -6.53 -1.74 -5.39
CA SER A 370 -5.34 -1.38 -4.62
C SER A 370 -4.25 -0.76 -5.51
N LEU A 371 -4.03 -1.30 -6.72
CA LEU A 371 -3.07 -0.72 -7.65
C LEU A 371 -3.45 0.71 -8.03
N MET A 372 -4.70 0.96 -8.41
CA MET A 372 -5.12 2.30 -8.84
C MET A 372 -5.10 3.32 -7.71
N GLU A 373 -5.57 2.97 -6.51
CA GLU A 373 -5.50 3.84 -5.33
C GLU A 373 -4.06 4.16 -4.94
N ASN A 374 -3.20 3.16 -4.91
CA ASN A 374 -1.82 3.38 -4.52
C ASN A 374 -1.00 4.13 -5.59
N VAL A 375 -1.30 3.97 -6.88
CA VAL A 375 -0.69 4.79 -7.93
C VAL A 375 -1.20 6.24 -7.87
N ALA A 376 -2.46 6.47 -7.53
CA ALA A 376 -2.99 7.81 -7.26
C ALA A 376 -2.30 8.45 -6.03
N ARG A 377 -2.12 7.69 -4.93
CA ARG A 377 -1.37 8.09 -3.74
C ARG A 377 0.09 8.41 -4.07
N MET A 378 0.75 7.58 -4.86
CA MET A 378 2.12 7.80 -5.34
C MET A 378 2.23 9.11 -6.13
N ALA A 379 1.34 9.32 -7.10
CA ALA A 379 1.33 10.53 -7.93
C ALA A 379 1.13 11.80 -7.09
N SER A 380 0.21 11.76 -6.12
CA SER A 380 -0.04 12.87 -5.20
C SER A 380 1.15 13.13 -4.28
N GLY A 381 1.76 12.09 -3.70
CA GLY A 381 2.91 12.22 -2.81
C GLY A 381 4.17 12.75 -3.52
N LEU A 382 4.45 12.27 -4.73
CA LEU A 382 5.56 12.79 -5.53
C LEU A 382 5.36 14.26 -5.93
N LYS A 383 4.11 14.64 -6.24
CA LYS A 383 3.73 16.02 -6.54
C LYS A 383 3.94 16.94 -5.33
N ALA A 384 3.60 16.47 -4.14
CA ALA A 384 3.83 17.20 -2.90
C ALA A 384 5.33 17.35 -2.59
N ALA A 385 6.13 16.30 -2.77
CA ALA A 385 7.58 16.31 -2.53
C ALA A 385 8.34 17.26 -3.48
N ASP A 386 7.88 17.37 -4.73
CA ASP A 386 8.48 18.33 -5.69
C ASP A 386 8.08 19.79 -5.46
N GLY A 387 7.30 20.08 -4.42
CA GLY A 387 6.76 21.39 -4.13
C GLY A 387 5.76 21.88 -5.19
N ILE A 388 5.28 20.99 -6.05
CA ILE A 388 4.16 21.21 -6.96
C ILE A 388 2.89 20.94 -6.18
N ASN A 389 2.63 21.71 -5.12
CA ASN A 389 1.30 21.78 -4.58
C ASN A 389 0.38 22.25 -5.69
N ALA A 390 -0.76 21.58 -5.88
CA ALA A 390 -1.79 22.11 -6.74
C ALA A 390 -2.14 23.50 -6.19
N LEU A 391 -1.64 24.51 -6.87
CA LEU A 391 -2.01 25.87 -6.54
C LEU A 391 -3.49 25.99 -6.80
N SER A 392 -4.22 26.35 -5.76
CA SER A 392 -5.58 26.82 -5.93
C SER A 392 -5.60 27.82 -7.07
N THR A 393 -6.58 27.75 -7.93
CA THR A 393 -6.83 28.70 -9.01
C THR A 393 -7.05 30.14 -8.50
N GLU A 394 -7.08 30.32 -7.20
CA GLU A 394 -7.10 31.62 -6.49
C GLU A 394 -5.72 31.91 -5.91
N THR A 395 -4.81 32.34 -6.74
CA THR A 395 -3.56 32.91 -6.24
C THR A 395 -3.83 34.32 -5.76
N ASN A 396 -3.78 34.51 -4.47
CA ASN A 396 -3.63 35.86 -3.94
C ASN A 396 -2.24 36.38 -4.36
N MET A 397 -2.19 37.08 -5.49
CA MET A 397 -0.97 37.71 -6.04
C MET A 397 -0.49 38.90 -5.18
N ALA A 398 -1.18 39.22 -4.08
CA ALA A 398 -0.92 40.38 -3.24
C ALA A 398 0.50 40.42 -2.62
N ASN A 399 1.22 39.29 -2.59
CA ASN A 399 2.54 39.20 -1.99
C ASN A 399 3.62 38.70 -2.96
N VAL A 400 3.39 38.75 -4.27
CA VAL A 400 4.39 38.37 -5.27
C VAL A 400 5.30 39.54 -5.59
N THR A 401 6.59 39.34 -5.42
CA THR A 401 7.63 40.40 -5.70
C THR A 401 8.35 40.16 -7.02
N ALA A 402 8.40 38.95 -7.53
CA ALA A 402 8.98 38.62 -8.83
C ALA A 402 8.45 37.28 -9.38
N ILE A 403 8.41 37.18 -10.72
CA ILE A 403 8.00 35.97 -11.45
C ILE A 403 9.14 35.64 -12.42
N TYR A 404 9.47 34.35 -12.53
CA TYR A 404 10.51 33.86 -13.44
C TYR A 404 9.99 32.63 -14.20
N ASP A 405 10.53 32.37 -15.38
CA ASP A 405 10.35 31.08 -16.04
C ASP A 405 11.30 30.02 -15.46
N LEU A 406 11.25 28.81 -16.01
CA LEU A 406 12.10 27.68 -15.56
C LEU A 406 13.60 27.90 -15.85
N SER A 407 13.96 28.82 -16.77
CA SER A 407 15.33 29.18 -17.06
C SER A 407 15.86 30.28 -16.14
N GLY A 408 15.00 30.81 -15.25
CA GLY A 408 15.33 31.92 -14.35
C GLY A 408 15.21 33.31 -14.98
N GLN A 409 14.63 33.42 -16.18
CA GLN A 409 14.36 34.69 -16.81
C GLN A 409 13.17 35.40 -16.15
N PRO A 410 13.30 36.70 -15.83
CA PRO A 410 12.20 37.44 -15.22
C PRO A 410 11.02 37.60 -16.19
N LEU A 411 9.83 37.38 -15.65
CA LEU A 411 8.57 37.52 -16.37
C LEU A 411 7.76 38.68 -15.79
N GLN A 412 7.07 39.43 -16.63
CA GLN A 412 6.15 40.49 -16.20
C GLN A 412 4.79 39.97 -15.75
N ARG A 413 4.43 38.75 -16.15
CA ARG A 413 3.18 38.06 -15.80
C ARG A 413 3.39 36.56 -15.84
N LEU A 414 2.49 35.83 -15.18
CA LEU A 414 2.44 34.39 -15.30
C LEU A 414 2.14 33.95 -16.74
N HIS A 415 2.86 32.93 -17.23
CA HIS A 415 2.59 32.29 -18.51
C HIS A 415 2.03 30.87 -18.29
N ARG A 416 1.41 30.33 -19.30
CA ARG A 416 0.90 28.95 -19.29
C ARG A 416 2.07 27.99 -19.08
N GLY A 417 1.93 27.08 -18.12
CA GLY A 417 3.01 26.17 -17.69
C GLY A 417 3.59 26.55 -16.31
N ILE A 418 4.82 26.14 -16.05
CA ILE A 418 5.45 26.34 -14.74
C ILE A 418 6.11 27.72 -14.68
N ASN A 419 5.77 28.47 -13.65
CA ASN A 419 6.38 29.73 -13.27
C ASN A 419 7.10 29.58 -11.92
N ILE A 420 8.17 30.32 -11.69
CA ILE A 420 8.84 30.46 -10.41
C ILE A 420 8.44 31.80 -9.82
N VAL A 421 7.81 31.80 -8.66
CA VAL A 421 7.27 33.01 -8.05
C VAL A 421 7.98 33.28 -6.72
N ARG A 422 8.54 34.45 -6.56
CA ARG A 422 9.12 34.93 -5.30
C ARG A 422 8.08 35.75 -4.55
N LYS A 423 7.89 35.45 -3.26
CA LYS A 423 7.00 36.17 -2.36
C LYS A 423 7.74 37.24 -1.53
N ALA A 424 7.00 38.16 -0.94
CA ALA A 424 7.54 39.23 -0.12
C ALA A 424 8.27 38.73 1.15
N ASP A 425 7.93 37.54 1.64
CA ASP A 425 8.60 36.86 2.74
C ASP A 425 9.91 36.16 2.33
N GLY A 426 10.36 36.35 1.09
CA GLY A 426 11.55 35.73 0.53
C GLY A 426 11.38 34.29 0.04
N LYS A 427 10.23 33.64 0.31
CA LYS A 427 9.98 32.30 -0.18
C LYS A 427 9.85 32.26 -1.69
N VAL A 428 10.39 31.21 -2.29
CA VAL A 428 10.28 30.93 -3.72
C VAL A 428 9.39 29.69 -3.89
N VAL A 429 8.33 29.83 -4.69
CA VAL A 429 7.38 28.77 -4.97
C VAL A 429 7.24 28.54 -6.46
N LYS A 430 7.07 27.29 -6.88
CA LYS A 430 6.73 26.96 -8.26
C LYS A 430 5.22 27.07 -8.45
N PHE A 431 4.80 27.73 -9.51
CA PHE A 431 3.42 27.99 -9.85
C PHE A 431 3.11 27.42 -11.24
N TYR A 432 2.07 26.60 -11.36
CA TYR A 432 1.61 26.10 -12.66
C TYR A 432 0.31 26.79 -13.06
N LEU A 433 0.34 27.48 -14.20
CA LEU A 433 -0.85 28.07 -14.83
C LEU A 433 -1.31 27.16 -15.97
N LYS A 434 -2.58 26.73 -15.93
CA LYS A 434 -3.21 25.91 -16.98
C LYS A 434 -3.37 26.67 -18.29
#